data_f0821b84c5dab77918486ecf4a7e6ace
#
_entry.id   f0821b84c5dab77918486ecf4a7e6ace
#
_cell.length_a   1.000
_cell.length_b   1.000
_cell.length_c   1.000
_cell.angle_alpha   90.00
_cell.angle_beta   90.00
_cell.angle_gamma   90.00
#
_symmetry.space_group_name_H-M   'P 1'
#
loop_
_entity.id
_entity.type
_entity.pdbx_description
1 polymer ?
#
loop_
_entity_poly.entity_id
_entity_poly.type
_entity_poly.pdbx_seq_one_letter_code
_entity_poly.pdbx_strand_id
1 'polypeptide(L)'
;AVTMGEQLILFSDQTQFVMASSSDTFTPKTANVIVATEFESSDLAAPVGSGSSIYYLTDKGDFAGVREYITQENITLKDAANITIHVPRLIPKNIFKFAVSTNEDVLLLLGSDNPNKLYVNRWLEGERGKILNSWSTYTFNENRTIRNIDFIGNELFLVIEEANGTTLEKLPFAAD
;
A
#
# COMPACT_ATOMS: atom_id res chain seq x y z
N ALA A 1 -7.83 1.90 -9.31
CA ALA A 1 -8.80 2.65 -8.51
C ALA A 1 -8.99 1.98 -7.15
N VAL A 2 -9.23 2.76 -6.10
CA VAL A 2 -9.48 2.29 -4.74
C VAL A 2 -10.68 3.02 -4.18
N THR A 3 -11.59 2.28 -3.55
CA THR A 3 -12.73 2.89 -2.84
C THR A 3 -12.32 3.30 -1.44
N MET A 4 -12.79 4.48 -1.02
CA MET A 4 -12.56 4.99 0.32
C MET A 4 -13.78 5.79 0.78
N GLY A 5 -14.52 5.25 1.74
CA GLY A 5 -15.83 5.79 2.13
C GLY A 5 -16.77 5.85 0.92
N GLU A 6 -17.35 7.00 0.67
CA GLU A 6 -18.26 7.25 -0.47
C GLU A 6 -17.52 7.78 -1.72
N GLN A 7 -16.20 7.71 -1.74
CA GLN A 7 -15.37 8.21 -2.82
C GLN A 7 -14.63 7.08 -3.52
N LEU A 8 -14.35 7.29 -4.81
CA LEU A 8 -13.47 6.46 -5.60
C LEU A 8 -12.22 7.25 -5.93
N ILE A 9 -11.07 6.75 -5.52
CA ILE A 9 -9.78 7.35 -5.85
C ILE A 9 -9.23 6.68 -7.10
N LEU A 10 -9.00 7.48 -8.12
CA LEU A 10 -8.44 7.06 -9.40
C LEU A 10 -6.97 7.45 -9.45
N PHE A 11 -6.12 6.55 -9.91
CA PHE A 11 -4.69 6.77 -10.07
C PHE A 11 -4.35 6.79 -11.55
N SER A 12 -3.64 7.82 -11.98
CA SER A 12 -2.92 7.89 -13.24
C SER A 12 -1.43 8.08 -12.97
N ASP A 13 -0.61 8.09 -14.00
CA ASP A 13 0.85 8.14 -13.88
C ASP A 13 1.35 9.33 -13.05
N GLN A 14 0.71 10.47 -13.14
CA GLN A 14 1.15 11.71 -12.50
C GLN A 14 0.08 12.42 -11.66
N THR A 15 -1.15 11.90 -11.64
CA THR A 15 -2.26 12.59 -10.98
C THR A 15 -3.20 11.58 -10.35
N GLN A 16 -3.63 11.88 -9.14
CA GLN A 16 -4.69 11.16 -8.47
C GLN A 16 -5.98 12.01 -8.50
N PHE A 17 -7.09 11.36 -8.77
CA PHE A 17 -8.40 12.00 -8.84
C PHE A 17 -9.33 11.42 -7.80
N VAL A 18 -10.20 12.25 -7.25
CA VAL A 18 -11.34 11.82 -6.44
C VAL A 18 -12.58 11.90 -7.31
N MET A 19 -13.29 10.78 -7.42
CA MET A 19 -14.62 10.72 -7.99
C MET A 19 -15.63 10.54 -6.86
N ALA A 20 -16.55 11.48 -6.74
CA ALA A 20 -17.62 11.47 -5.76
C ALA A 20 -18.96 11.87 -6.41
N SER A 21 -20.07 11.59 -5.72
CA SER A 21 -21.38 12.09 -6.14
C SER A 21 -21.66 13.44 -5.48
N SER A 22 -22.29 14.34 -6.22
CA SER A 22 -22.83 15.59 -5.68
C SER A 22 -24.20 15.44 -5.03
N SER A 23 -24.74 14.22 -4.99
CA SER A 23 -26.03 13.87 -4.39
C SER A 23 -25.98 12.45 -3.83
N ASP A 24 -27.00 12.06 -3.05
CA ASP A 24 -27.13 10.71 -2.46
C ASP A 24 -27.14 9.57 -3.49
N THR A 25 -27.46 9.89 -4.74
CA THR A 25 -27.48 8.90 -5.83
C THR A 25 -26.37 9.17 -6.82
N PHE A 26 -25.49 8.17 -7.00
CA PHE A 26 -24.42 8.22 -8.00
C PHE A 26 -24.99 7.99 -9.41
N THR A 27 -25.01 9.02 -10.23
CA THR A 27 -25.43 8.97 -11.64
C THR A 27 -24.39 9.67 -12.51
N PRO A 28 -24.40 9.46 -13.85
CA PRO A 28 -23.51 10.20 -14.74
C PRO A 28 -23.66 11.73 -14.68
N LYS A 29 -24.80 12.22 -14.21
CA LYS A 29 -25.07 13.66 -14.06
C LYS A 29 -24.58 14.22 -12.71
N THR A 30 -24.48 13.37 -11.70
CA THR A 30 -24.07 13.76 -10.35
C THR A 30 -22.60 13.40 -10.04
N ALA A 31 -22.00 12.56 -10.91
CA ALA A 31 -20.58 12.20 -10.79
C ALA A 31 -19.70 13.44 -11.02
N ASN A 32 -18.84 13.71 -10.07
CA ASN A 32 -17.83 14.77 -10.14
C ASN A 32 -16.44 14.16 -9.97
N VAL A 33 -15.50 14.56 -10.84
CA VAL A 33 -14.11 14.13 -10.80
C VAL A 33 -13.26 15.36 -10.60
N ILE A 34 -12.51 15.38 -9.51
CA ILE A 34 -11.61 16.47 -9.16
C ILE A 34 -10.19 15.95 -8.94
N VAL A 35 -9.20 16.79 -9.23
CA VAL A 35 -7.82 16.48 -8.90
C VAL A 35 -7.65 16.42 -7.38
N ALA A 36 -7.06 15.33 -6.89
CA ALA A 36 -6.75 15.14 -5.49
C ALA A 36 -5.32 15.54 -5.19
N THR A 37 -4.36 14.89 -5.86
CA THR A 37 -2.92 15.15 -5.74
C THR A 37 -2.25 14.99 -7.09
N GLU A 38 -1.08 15.61 -7.26
CA GLU A 38 -0.28 15.54 -8.49
C GLU A 38 1.09 14.95 -8.16
N PHE A 39 1.09 13.64 -7.87
CA PHE A 39 2.30 12.88 -7.64
C PHE A 39 2.42 11.74 -8.64
N GLU A 40 3.65 11.43 -9.01
CA GLU A 40 3.95 10.26 -9.81
C GLU A 40 3.49 8.98 -9.11
N SER A 41 2.88 8.08 -9.86
CA SER A 41 2.34 6.81 -9.39
C SER A 41 2.81 5.69 -10.33
N SER A 42 3.34 4.61 -9.77
CA SER A 42 3.73 3.43 -10.52
C SER A 42 2.53 2.50 -10.70
N ASP A 43 2.41 1.89 -11.85
CA ASP A 43 1.37 0.90 -12.20
C ASP A 43 1.77 -0.55 -11.87
N LEU A 44 3.01 -0.77 -11.39
CA LEU A 44 3.54 -2.10 -11.08
C LEU A 44 2.75 -2.81 -9.97
N ALA A 45 2.26 -2.08 -8.98
CA ALA A 45 1.42 -2.63 -7.92
C ALA A 45 0.14 -1.79 -7.76
N ALA A 46 -0.99 -2.48 -7.61
CA ALA A 46 -2.25 -1.82 -7.32
C ALA A 46 -2.19 -1.09 -5.98
N PRO A 47 -2.66 0.17 -5.90
CA PRO A 47 -2.81 0.86 -4.63
C PRO A 47 -3.73 0.11 -3.67
N VAL A 48 -3.44 0.17 -2.36
CA VAL A 48 -4.23 -0.50 -1.32
C VAL A 48 -4.72 0.49 -0.28
N GLY A 49 -5.98 0.30 0.15
CA GLY A 49 -6.59 1.08 1.22
C GLY A 49 -6.47 0.40 2.58
N SER A 50 -6.25 1.18 3.62
CA SER A 50 -6.25 0.75 5.03
C SER A 50 -6.82 1.86 5.90
N GLY A 51 -8.02 1.65 6.42
CA GLY A 51 -8.70 2.68 7.20
C GLY A 51 -8.90 3.96 6.38
N SER A 52 -8.35 5.07 6.86
CA SER A 52 -8.38 6.39 6.20
C SER A 52 -7.19 6.65 5.27
N SER A 53 -6.33 5.66 5.04
CA SER A 53 -5.10 5.79 4.23
C SER A 53 -5.18 4.95 2.97
N ILE A 54 -4.57 5.45 1.89
CA ILE A 54 -4.27 4.67 0.68
C ILE A 54 -2.76 4.71 0.44
N TYR A 55 -2.17 3.53 0.25
CA TYR A 55 -0.76 3.38 -0.07
C TYR A 55 -0.59 3.09 -1.56
N TYR A 56 0.38 3.76 -2.18
CA TYR A 56 0.73 3.54 -3.58
C TYR A 56 2.22 3.75 -3.83
N LEU A 57 2.71 3.14 -4.92
CA LEU A 57 4.11 3.24 -5.33
C LEU A 57 4.37 4.52 -6.13
N THR A 58 5.60 5.03 -5.97
CA THR A 58 6.19 6.02 -6.87
C THR A 58 7.51 5.52 -7.44
N ASP A 59 7.81 5.84 -8.67
CA ASP A 59 9.10 5.52 -9.29
C ASP A 59 10.20 6.48 -8.78
N LYS A 60 11.36 5.92 -8.43
CA LYS A 60 12.55 6.64 -7.98
C LYS A 60 13.81 6.17 -8.75
N GLY A 61 13.62 5.78 -10.01
CA GLY A 61 14.68 5.24 -10.85
C GLY A 61 14.99 3.78 -10.53
N ASP A 62 16.10 3.49 -9.85
CA ASP A 62 16.47 2.12 -9.45
C ASP A 62 15.73 1.63 -8.20
N PHE A 63 14.97 2.50 -7.54
CA PHE A 63 14.23 2.22 -6.32
C PHE A 63 12.78 2.66 -6.46
N ALA A 64 11.94 2.15 -5.57
CA ALA A 64 10.57 2.61 -5.41
C ALA A 64 10.41 3.43 -4.13
N GLY A 65 9.51 4.40 -4.19
CA GLY A 65 9.00 5.08 -3.00
C GLY A 65 7.58 4.62 -2.70
N VAL A 66 7.14 4.81 -1.46
CA VAL A 66 5.74 4.61 -1.05
C VAL A 66 5.18 5.92 -0.56
N ARG A 67 4.00 6.27 -1.08
CA ARG A 67 3.22 7.39 -0.60
C ARG A 67 1.98 6.91 0.12
N GLU A 68 1.60 7.67 1.13
CA GLU A 68 0.39 7.52 1.89
C GLU A 68 -0.51 8.73 1.62
N TYR A 69 -1.64 8.49 0.96
CA TYR A 69 -2.70 9.47 0.80
C TYR A 69 -3.71 9.30 1.94
N ILE A 70 -3.97 10.37 2.69
CA ILE A 70 -4.91 10.36 3.81
C ILE A 70 -6.11 11.22 3.45
N THR A 71 -7.30 10.63 3.55
CA THR A 71 -8.56 11.38 3.43
C THR A 71 -8.97 11.90 4.80
N GLN A 72 -8.96 13.21 4.96
CA GLN A 72 -9.56 13.86 6.13
C GLN A 72 -10.67 14.79 5.66
N GLU A 73 -11.82 14.71 6.31
CA GLU A 73 -13.04 15.47 5.95
C GLU A 73 -12.86 17.00 5.93
N ASN A 74 -11.87 17.52 6.64
CA ASN A 74 -11.70 18.96 6.86
C ASN A 74 -10.37 19.54 6.35
N ILE A 75 -9.55 18.80 5.60
CA ILE A 75 -8.28 19.34 5.10
C ILE A 75 -8.42 19.77 3.64
N THR A 76 -8.28 21.07 3.44
CA THR A 76 -8.25 21.72 2.12
C THR A 76 -6.99 21.37 1.31
N LEU A 77 -5.94 20.88 1.98
CA LEU A 77 -4.70 20.43 1.36
C LEU A 77 -4.71 18.90 1.29
N LYS A 78 -5.01 18.40 0.11
CA LYS A 78 -4.85 17.00 -0.24
C LYS A 78 -3.35 16.75 -0.44
N ASP A 79 -2.74 16.03 0.47
CA ASP A 79 -1.32 15.67 0.40
C ASP A 79 -1.15 14.16 0.44
N ALA A 80 -0.07 13.68 -0.16
CA ALA A 80 0.33 12.28 -0.10
C ALA A 80 1.75 12.20 0.44
N ALA A 81 1.86 11.95 1.72
CA ALA A 81 3.14 11.90 2.42
C ALA A 81 4.05 10.79 1.87
N ASN A 82 5.32 11.09 1.64
CA ASN A 82 6.30 10.07 1.29
C ASN A 82 6.80 9.36 2.56
N ILE A 83 6.29 8.17 2.82
CA ILE A 83 6.64 7.38 4.02
C ILE A 83 7.99 6.66 3.90
N THR A 84 8.64 6.68 2.73
CA THR A 84 9.98 6.13 2.50
C THR A 84 11.09 7.18 2.47
N ILE A 85 10.80 8.43 2.81
CA ILE A 85 11.73 9.54 2.69
C ILE A 85 13.04 9.32 3.46
N HIS A 86 12.97 8.63 4.60
CA HIS A 86 14.12 8.33 5.46
C HIS A 86 14.89 7.05 5.06
N VAL A 87 14.34 6.27 4.12
CA VAL A 87 14.93 5.01 3.61
C VAL A 87 14.87 4.95 2.08
N PRO A 88 15.39 5.94 1.36
CA PRO A 88 15.13 6.13 -0.07
C PRO A 88 15.70 5.04 -0.99
N ARG A 89 16.57 4.16 -0.46
CA ARG A 89 17.21 3.05 -1.20
C ARG A 89 16.85 1.67 -0.66
N LEU A 90 15.84 1.58 0.20
CA LEU A 90 15.46 0.31 0.81
C LEU A 90 14.64 -0.56 -0.14
N ILE A 91 13.68 0.05 -0.85
CA ILE A 91 12.68 -0.67 -1.63
C ILE A 91 13.13 -0.71 -3.10
N PRO A 92 13.33 -1.90 -3.68
CA PRO A 92 13.71 -2.03 -5.08
C PRO A 92 12.57 -1.60 -6.02
N LYS A 93 12.90 -1.36 -7.27
CA LYS A 93 11.95 -0.84 -8.28
C LYS A 93 10.76 -1.76 -8.53
N ASN A 94 11.00 -3.06 -8.66
CA ASN A 94 10.02 -4.01 -9.22
C ASN A 94 9.11 -4.60 -8.13
N ILE A 95 8.46 -3.74 -7.35
CA ILE A 95 7.39 -4.13 -6.41
C ILE A 95 6.11 -4.35 -7.21
N PHE A 96 5.47 -5.51 -7.03
CA PHE A 96 4.25 -5.86 -7.76
C PHE A 96 3.05 -6.17 -6.86
N LYS A 97 3.25 -6.28 -5.55
CA LYS A 97 2.17 -6.59 -4.60
C LYS A 97 2.32 -5.83 -3.30
N PHE A 98 1.22 -5.27 -2.85
CA PHE A 98 0.99 -4.80 -1.50
C PHE A 98 0.10 -5.77 -0.73
N ALA A 99 0.33 -5.90 0.58
CA ALA A 99 -0.62 -6.46 1.53
C ALA A 99 -0.64 -5.57 2.77
N VAL A 100 -1.81 -5.27 3.29
CA VAL A 100 -1.98 -4.36 4.42
C VAL A 100 -2.92 -4.98 5.46
N SER A 101 -2.58 -4.82 6.73
CA SER A 101 -3.47 -5.11 7.86
C SER A 101 -3.64 -3.86 8.69
N THR A 102 -4.88 -3.38 8.77
CA THR A 102 -5.24 -2.25 9.63
C THR A 102 -5.19 -2.62 11.10
N ASN A 103 -5.51 -3.88 11.44
CA ASN A 103 -5.51 -4.35 12.82
C ASN A 103 -4.10 -4.47 13.40
N GLU A 104 -3.12 -4.78 12.56
CA GLU A 104 -1.72 -5.01 12.97
C GLU A 104 -0.82 -3.81 12.64
N ASP A 105 -1.39 -2.73 12.11
CA ASP A 105 -0.65 -1.52 11.73
C ASP A 105 0.58 -1.82 10.86
N VAL A 106 0.37 -2.65 9.82
CA VAL A 106 1.44 -3.12 8.95
C VAL A 106 1.09 -3.07 7.49
N LEU A 107 2.07 -2.65 6.68
CA LEU A 107 2.06 -2.73 5.23
C LEU A 107 3.25 -3.56 4.77
N LEU A 108 3.00 -4.54 3.92
CA LEU A 108 3.99 -5.40 3.32
C LEU A 108 4.10 -5.16 1.83
N LEU A 109 5.34 -5.19 1.32
CA LEU A 109 5.62 -5.10 -0.10
C LEU A 109 6.40 -6.33 -0.54
N LEU A 110 6.00 -6.87 -1.69
CA LEU A 110 6.67 -7.97 -2.36
C LEU A 110 7.12 -7.53 -3.75
N GLY A 111 8.39 -7.79 -4.07
CA GLY A 111 9.01 -7.46 -5.35
C GLY A 111 9.66 -8.65 -6.03
N SER A 112 9.84 -8.56 -7.35
CA SER A 112 10.48 -9.61 -8.14
C SER A 112 11.99 -9.65 -8.02
N ASP A 113 12.64 -8.55 -7.66
CA ASP A 113 14.10 -8.46 -7.56
C ASP A 113 14.66 -9.29 -6.40
N ASN A 114 13.89 -9.41 -5.32
CA ASN A 114 14.22 -10.21 -4.16
C ASN A 114 13.00 -11.05 -3.73
N PRO A 115 12.69 -12.13 -4.45
CA PRO A 115 11.42 -12.84 -4.29
C PRO A 115 11.31 -13.62 -2.96
N ASN A 116 12.40 -13.73 -2.21
CA ASN A 116 12.43 -14.32 -0.87
C ASN A 116 12.40 -13.25 0.26
N LYS A 117 12.09 -12.00 -0.07
CA LYS A 117 12.11 -10.89 0.88
C LYS A 117 10.81 -10.09 0.86
N LEU A 118 10.33 -9.75 2.05
CA LEU A 118 9.24 -8.79 2.25
C LEU A 118 9.81 -7.50 2.84
N TYR A 119 9.37 -6.37 2.31
CA TYR A 119 9.64 -5.05 2.89
C TYR A 119 8.46 -4.69 3.77
N VAL A 120 8.73 -4.37 5.02
CA VAL A 120 7.73 -4.24 6.07
C VAL A 120 7.74 -2.83 6.60
N ASN A 121 6.61 -2.15 6.49
CA ASN A 121 6.35 -0.90 7.18
C ASN A 121 5.42 -1.16 8.35
N ARG A 122 5.80 -0.75 9.54
CA ARG A 122 4.94 -0.73 10.72
C ARG A 122 4.79 0.68 11.25
N TRP A 123 3.60 0.99 11.73
CA TRP A 123 3.33 2.27 12.35
C TRP A 123 2.67 2.09 13.72
N LEU A 124 2.73 3.13 14.50
CA LEU A 124 2.00 3.27 15.74
C LEU A 124 1.11 4.50 15.63
N GLU A 125 -0.19 4.29 15.75
CA GLU A 125 -1.16 5.38 15.80
C GLU A 125 -1.30 5.94 17.22
N GLY A 126 -1.35 7.26 17.32
CA GLY A 126 -1.70 8.00 18.53
C GLY A 126 -2.92 8.88 18.30
N GLU A 127 -3.33 9.61 19.32
CA GLU A 127 -4.51 10.48 19.27
C GLU A 127 -4.48 11.56 18.16
N ARG A 128 -3.29 11.91 17.68
CA ARG A 128 -3.08 12.97 16.66
C ARG A 128 -2.51 12.46 15.34
N GLY A 129 -2.61 11.15 15.08
CA GLY A 129 -2.06 10.49 13.90
C GLY A 129 -0.88 9.59 14.22
N LYS A 130 -0.14 9.18 13.19
CA LYS A 130 1.01 8.28 13.33
C LYS A 130 2.14 8.91 14.12
N ILE A 131 2.48 8.30 15.25
CA ILE A 131 3.60 8.71 16.14
C ILE A 131 4.91 8.12 15.64
N LEU A 132 4.87 6.88 15.17
CA LEU A 132 6.04 6.13 14.71
C LEU A 132 5.73 5.50 13.36
N ASN A 133 6.72 5.53 12.47
CA ASN A 133 6.68 4.85 11.18
C ASN A 133 8.07 4.26 10.92
N SER A 134 8.18 2.94 10.83
CA SER A 134 9.44 2.25 10.69
C SER A 134 9.42 1.24 9.55
N TRP A 135 10.55 1.10 8.88
CA TRP A 135 10.77 0.12 7.84
C TRP A 135 11.74 -0.96 8.29
N SER A 136 11.43 -2.20 7.95
CA SER A 136 12.28 -3.38 8.16
C SER A 136 12.14 -4.35 6.98
N THR A 137 12.84 -5.48 7.05
CA THR A 137 12.73 -6.54 6.05
C THR A 137 12.59 -7.89 6.72
N TYR A 138 11.73 -8.75 6.18
CA TYR A 138 11.69 -10.17 6.50
C TYR A 138 12.32 -10.94 5.35
N THR A 139 13.36 -11.71 5.63
CA THR A 139 14.08 -12.50 4.64
C THR A 139 13.85 -13.98 4.92
N PHE A 140 13.35 -14.67 3.93
CA PHE A 140 13.14 -16.12 3.93
C PHE A 140 14.38 -16.82 3.34
N ASN A 141 14.40 -18.15 3.43
CA ASN A 141 15.47 -18.93 2.82
C ASN A 141 15.56 -18.64 1.32
N GLU A 142 16.78 -18.62 0.77
CA GLU A 142 17.06 -18.31 -0.64
C GLU A 142 16.40 -19.26 -1.63
N ASN A 143 16.08 -20.48 -1.21
CA ASN A 143 15.39 -21.49 -2.03
C ASN A 143 13.86 -21.27 -2.10
N ARG A 144 13.35 -20.24 -1.45
CA ARG A 144 11.91 -19.93 -1.34
C ARG A 144 11.58 -18.69 -2.18
N THR A 145 10.69 -18.84 -3.13
CA THR A 145 10.16 -17.73 -3.92
C THR A 145 8.75 -17.43 -3.47
N ILE A 146 8.54 -16.25 -2.91
CA ILE A 146 7.20 -15.79 -2.54
C ILE A 146 6.52 -15.30 -3.81
N ARG A 147 5.39 -15.89 -4.18
CA ARG A 147 4.63 -15.55 -5.38
C ARG A 147 3.47 -14.61 -5.11
N ASN A 148 2.90 -14.68 -3.93
CA ASN A 148 1.82 -13.78 -3.51
C ASN A 148 1.75 -13.67 -2.00
N ILE A 149 1.19 -12.57 -1.52
CA ILE A 149 0.93 -12.31 -0.11
C ILE A 149 -0.43 -11.64 0.04
N ASP A 150 -1.15 -11.98 1.13
CA ASP A 150 -2.33 -11.23 1.53
C ASP A 150 -2.65 -11.47 3.01
N PHE A 151 -3.40 -10.55 3.62
CA PHE A 151 -3.90 -10.71 4.97
C PHE A 151 -5.34 -11.23 4.97
N ILE A 152 -5.61 -12.17 5.86
CA ILE A 152 -6.97 -12.58 6.21
C ILE A 152 -7.09 -12.47 7.74
N GLY A 153 -7.81 -11.46 8.19
CA GLY A 153 -7.79 -11.08 9.61
C GLY A 153 -6.39 -10.63 10.05
N ASN A 154 -5.87 -11.26 11.10
CA ASN A 154 -4.54 -10.95 11.66
C ASN A 154 -3.45 -11.93 11.18
N GLU A 155 -3.75 -12.73 10.17
CA GLU A 155 -2.85 -13.76 9.68
C GLU A 155 -2.38 -13.40 8.27
N LEU A 156 -1.07 -13.43 8.05
CA LEU A 156 -0.46 -13.28 6.73
C LEU A 156 -0.43 -14.63 6.03
N PHE A 157 -1.03 -14.69 4.85
CA PHE A 157 -0.95 -15.84 3.96
C PHE A 157 0.09 -15.58 2.88
N LEU A 158 0.94 -16.57 2.64
CA LEU A 158 2.00 -16.54 1.64
C LEU A 158 1.85 -17.72 0.69
N VAL A 159 1.87 -17.44 -0.59
CA VAL A 159 2.03 -18.47 -1.63
C VAL A 159 3.52 -18.57 -1.92
N ILE A 160 4.11 -19.71 -1.59
CA ILE A 160 5.55 -19.92 -1.69
C ILE A 160 5.84 -21.07 -2.65
N GLU A 161 6.74 -20.81 -3.56
CA GLU A 161 7.26 -21.81 -4.50
C GLU A 161 8.65 -22.25 -4.07
N GLU A 162 8.84 -23.57 -4.02
CA GLU A 162 10.10 -24.26 -3.74
C GLU A 162 10.35 -25.33 -4.82
N ALA A 163 11.52 -25.95 -4.81
CA ALA A 163 11.89 -27.00 -5.78
C ALA A 163 10.88 -28.18 -5.85
N ASN A 164 10.16 -28.46 -4.76
CA ASN A 164 9.21 -29.57 -4.64
C ASN A 164 7.75 -29.16 -4.94
N GLY A 165 7.49 -27.91 -5.27
CA GLY A 165 6.15 -27.40 -5.58
C GLY A 165 5.79 -26.10 -4.87
N THR A 166 4.51 -25.76 -4.95
CA THR A 166 3.97 -24.52 -4.37
C THR A 166 3.14 -24.86 -3.14
N THR A 167 3.35 -24.10 -2.07
CA THR A 167 2.64 -24.24 -0.79
C THR A 167 1.92 -22.94 -0.44
N LEU A 168 0.82 -23.06 0.30
CA LEU A 168 0.18 -21.95 0.99
C LEU A 168 0.58 -22.03 2.46
N GLU A 169 1.28 -21.02 2.91
CA GLU A 169 1.72 -20.91 4.30
C GLU A 169 1.01 -19.78 5.04
N LYS A 170 0.91 -19.92 6.34
CA LYS A 170 0.29 -18.95 7.22
C LYS A 170 1.30 -18.52 8.28
N LEU A 171 1.46 -17.22 8.42
CA LEU A 171 2.27 -16.61 9.46
C LEU A 171 1.38 -15.77 10.38
N PRO A 172 1.29 -16.07 11.68
CA PRO A 172 0.61 -15.21 12.63
C PRO A 172 1.36 -13.88 12.74
N PHE A 173 0.62 -12.78 12.70
CA PHE A 173 1.18 -11.43 12.72
C PHE A 173 0.78 -10.66 13.98
N ALA A 174 -0.01 -11.30 14.86
CA ALA A 174 -0.42 -10.71 16.12
C ALA A 174 0.81 -10.29 16.94
N ALA A 175 0.78 -9.07 17.45
CA ALA A 175 1.72 -8.65 18.48
C ALA A 175 1.39 -9.43 19.77
N ASP A 176 2.38 -10.12 20.31
CA ASP A 176 2.30 -10.72 21.64
C ASP A 176 2.27 -9.62 22.72
#